data_453ff34d5a311fd8714fd65f62ebe01c
#
_entry.id   453ff34d5a311fd8714fd65f62ebe01c
#
_cell.length_a   1.000
_cell.length_b   1.000
_cell.length_c   1.000
_cell.angle_alpha   90.00
_cell.angle_beta   90.00
_cell.angle_gamma   90.00
#
_symmetry.space_group_name_H-M   'P 1'
#
loop_
_entity.id
_entity.type
_entity.pdbx_description
1 polymer ?
#
loop_
_entity_poly.entity_id
_entity_poly.type
_entity_poly.pdbx_seq_one_letter_code
_entity_poly.pdbx_strand_id
1 'polypeptide(L)'
;MTYIFPFDFDRFEMIRENADKNQLWIMKPTNSACGRGIKMISKESKIKSRKDILVSEYVANPHLINNFKYDLRLYVLVTSYDPLRIYIFEEGLTRFATYEYNTKAKDIKKRFIHLTNFSVNKHSKKFVKNSKAEKDGEGSKWSITALKKWY
;
A
#
# COMPACT_ATOMS: atom_id res chain seq x y z
N MET A 1 -0.77 10.23 -10.55
CA MET A 1 0.42 10.41 -11.44
C MET A 1 1.63 9.76 -10.79
N THR A 2 2.66 9.34 -11.60
CA THR A 2 3.88 8.67 -11.09
C THR A 2 5.11 9.33 -11.71
N TYR A 3 6.17 9.49 -10.91
CA TYR A 3 7.43 10.15 -11.25
C TYR A 3 8.60 9.22 -10.97
N ILE A 4 9.57 9.15 -11.88
CA ILE A 4 10.78 8.32 -11.76
C ILE A 4 12.00 9.23 -11.62
N PHE A 5 12.65 9.19 -10.45
CA PHE A 5 13.86 9.98 -10.22
C PHE A 5 15.13 9.24 -10.70
N PRO A 6 16.10 9.97 -11.28
CA PRO A 6 16.21 11.44 -11.29
C PRO A 6 15.43 12.14 -12.41
N PHE A 7 14.95 11.42 -13.42
CA PHE A 7 14.44 12.01 -14.68
C PHE A 7 13.27 12.98 -14.48
N ASP A 8 12.33 12.65 -13.61
CA ASP A 8 11.14 13.47 -13.36
C ASP A 8 11.28 14.34 -12.11
N PHE A 9 12.48 14.51 -11.54
CA PHE A 9 12.63 15.18 -10.25
C PHE A 9 12.16 16.64 -10.31
N ASP A 10 12.64 17.44 -11.26
CA ASP A 10 12.31 18.86 -11.36
C ASP A 10 10.82 19.07 -11.69
N ARG A 11 10.26 18.22 -12.56
CA ARG A 11 8.82 18.19 -12.85
C ARG A 11 8.00 17.88 -11.59
N PHE A 12 8.44 16.93 -10.79
CA PHE A 12 7.77 16.60 -9.54
C PHE A 12 7.82 17.75 -8.54
N GLU A 13 8.97 18.40 -8.36
CA GLU A 13 9.10 19.55 -7.45
C GLU A 13 8.16 20.69 -7.86
N MET A 14 8.10 21.05 -9.14
CA MET A 14 7.19 22.07 -9.64
C MET A 14 5.71 21.75 -9.34
N ILE A 15 5.30 20.50 -9.54
CA ILE A 15 3.94 20.05 -9.25
C ILE A 15 3.67 20.05 -7.73
N ARG A 16 4.64 19.61 -6.93
CA ARG A 16 4.53 19.57 -5.47
C ARG A 16 4.42 20.98 -4.87
N GLU A 17 5.16 21.94 -5.38
CA GLU A 17 5.10 23.35 -4.95
C GLU A 17 3.73 23.99 -5.21
N ASN A 18 3.06 23.59 -6.28
CA ASN A 18 1.74 24.08 -6.65
C ASN A 18 0.57 23.20 -6.13
N ALA A 19 0.87 22.07 -5.50
CA ALA A 19 -0.14 21.15 -5.02
C ALA A 19 -0.88 21.68 -3.78
N ASP A 20 -2.09 21.13 -3.57
CA ASP A 20 -2.83 21.33 -2.32
C ASP A 20 -1.99 20.87 -1.11
N LYS A 21 -2.12 21.58 0.02
CA LYS A 21 -1.39 21.25 1.25
C LYS A 21 -1.70 19.87 1.82
N ASN A 22 -2.87 19.32 1.48
CA ASN A 22 -3.30 17.99 1.91
C ASN A 22 -2.88 16.90 0.91
N GLN A 23 -2.31 17.26 -0.25
CA GLN A 23 -1.84 16.30 -1.22
C GLN A 23 -0.70 15.48 -0.64
N LEU A 24 -0.82 14.17 -0.76
CA LEU A 24 0.19 13.21 -0.31
C LEU A 24 0.73 12.40 -1.48
N TRP A 25 1.97 11.96 -1.33
CA TRP A 25 2.63 11.03 -2.24
C TRP A 25 3.25 9.89 -1.47
N ILE A 26 3.46 8.77 -2.15
CA ILE A 26 4.20 7.63 -1.64
C ILE A 26 5.49 7.48 -2.43
N MET A 27 6.60 7.47 -1.71
CA MET A 27 7.95 7.33 -2.26
C MET A 27 8.45 5.91 -2.04
N LYS A 28 8.95 5.28 -3.10
CA LYS A 28 9.40 3.88 -3.10
C LYS A 28 10.78 3.78 -3.76
N PRO A 29 11.75 3.06 -3.18
CA PRO A 29 12.96 2.69 -3.91
C PRO A 29 12.62 1.80 -5.10
N THR A 30 13.30 1.98 -6.25
CA THR A 30 13.04 1.19 -7.47
C THR A 30 13.51 -0.25 -7.36
N ASN A 31 14.55 -0.51 -6.57
CA ASN A 31 15.17 -1.83 -6.39
C ASN A 31 14.88 -2.45 -5.02
N SER A 32 13.70 -2.25 -4.45
CA SER A 32 13.35 -2.76 -3.13
C SER A 32 12.03 -3.51 -3.14
N ALA A 33 11.84 -4.37 -2.15
CA ALA A 33 10.66 -5.20 -1.98
C ALA A 33 10.12 -5.14 -0.54
N CYS A 34 8.94 -5.75 -0.34
CA CYS A 34 8.37 -6.00 0.98
C CYS A 34 8.13 -4.74 1.83
N GLY A 35 7.91 -3.58 1.21
CA GLY A 35 7.64 -2.32 1.91
C GLY A 35 8.90 -1.67 2.51
N ARG A 36 10.10 -2.19 2.20
CA ARG A 36 11.36 -1.58 2.65
C ARG A 36 11.58 -0.24 1.94
N GLY A 37 12.01 0.78 2.70
CA GLY A 37 12.33 2.09 2.17
C GLY A 37 11.13 2.93 1.71
N ILE A 38 9.89 2.40 1.78
CA ILE A 38 8.69 3.17 1.46
C ILE A 38 8.49 4.28 2.49
N LYS A 39 8.21 5.49 2.01
CA LYS A 39 7.92 6.66 2.83
C LYS A 39 6.72 7.41 2.27
N MET A 40 5.89 7.92 3.16
CA MET A 40 4.89 8.92 2.82
C MET A 40 5.55 10.29 2.81
N ILE A 41 5.21 11.12 1.85
CA ILE A 41 5.68 12.49 1.72
C ILE A 41 4.51 13.44 1.51
N SER A 42 4.62 14.62 2.10
CA SER A 42 3.74 15.77 1.94
C SER A 42 4.46 16.90 1.20
N LYS A 43 3.76 18.01 0.96
CA LYS A 43 4.32 19.20 0.36
C LYS A 43 5.58 19.69 1.09
N GLU A 44 5.60 19.65 2.43
CA GLU A 44 6.70 20.14 3.28
C GLU A 44 7.83 19.13 3.47
N SER A 45 7.70 17.93 2.93
CA SER A 45 8.69 16.88 3.13
C SER A 45 10.00 17.19 2.40
N LYS A 46 11.14 17.09 3.10
CA LYS A 46 12.46 17.19 2.46
C LYS A 46 12.83 15.87 1.78
N ILE A 47 13.06 15.92 0.49
CA ILE A 47 13.52 14.76 -0.31
C ILE A 47 15.04 14.80 -0.39
N LYS A 48 15.68 13.86 0.31
CA LYS A 48 17.14 13.81 0.43
C LYS A 48 17.83 13.11 -0.74
N SER A 49 17.18 12.13 -1.35
CA SER A 49 17.73 11.34 -2.46
C SER A 49 16.99 11.65 -3.73
N ARG A 50 17.75 11.75 -4.83
CA ARG A 50 17.22 12.04 -6.18
C ARG A 50 17.47 10.87 -7.15
N LYS A 51 17.94 9.71 -6.67
CA LYS A 51 18.26 8.56 -7.52
C LYS A 51 17.50 7.32 -7.07
N ASP A 52 17.13 6.49 -8.03
CA ASP A 52 16.50 5.18 -7.81
C ASP A 52 15.22 5.23 -6.96
N ILE A 53 14.40 6.25 -7.22
CA ILE A 53 13.15 6.48 -6.50
C ILE A 53 11.99 6.61 -7.48
N LEU A 54 10.89 5.97 -7.13
CA LEU A 54 9.58 6.15 -7.73
C LEU A 54 8.70 6.88 -6.73
N VAL A 55 8.08 7.98 -7.17
CA VAL A 55 7.10 8.74 -6.39
C VAL A 55 5.76 8.67 -7.10
N SER A 56 4.73 8.27 -6.38
CA SER A 56 3.36 8.23 -6.91
C SER A 56 2.44 9.04 -6.03
N GLU A 57 1.42 9.66 -6.61
CA GLU A 57 0.31 10.21 -5.84
C GLU A 57 -0.27 9.15 -4.92
N TYR A 58 -0.56 9.54 -3.70
CA TYR A 58 -1.15 8.65 -2.72
C TYR A 58 -2.68 8.71 -2.78
N VAL A 59 -3.32 7.55 -2.84
CA VAL A 59 -4.77 7.45 -2.75
C VAL A 59 -5.17 7.70 -1.30
N ALA A 60 -5.56 8.95 -1.01
CA ALA A 60 -5.86 9.40 0.36
C ALA A 60 -7.19 8.86 0.90
N ASN A 61 -8.13 8.53 0.00
CA ASN A 61 -9.46 7.99 0.35
C ASN A 61 -9.60 6.54 -0.15
N PRO A 62 -8.86 5.57 0.41
CA PRO A 62 -9.04 4.17 0.05
C PRO A 62 -10.35 3.66 0.63
N HIS A 63 -10.91 2.61 0.04
CA HIS A 63 -11.96 1.85 0.71
C HIS A 63 -11.39 1.19 1.98
N LEU A 64 -12.16 1.20 3.06
CA LEU A 64 -11.76 0.68 4.37
C LEU A 64 -12.70 -0.43 4.83
N ILE A 65 -12.18 -1.39 5.57
CA ILE A 65 -12.96 -2.38 6.32
C ILE A 65 -12.69 -2.14 7.80
N ASN A 66 -13.74 -1.90 8.58
CA ASN A 66 -13.64 -1.59 10.01
C ASN A 66 -12.62 -0.46 10.33
N ASN A 67 -12.57 0.57 9.50
CA ASN A 67 -11.62 1.69 9.55
C ASN A 67 -10.15 1.32 9.25
N PHE A 68 -9.86 0.10 8.82
CA PHE A 68 -8.51 -0.31 8.44
C PHE A 68 -8.32 -0.29 6.93
N LYS A 69 -7.18 0.20 6.49
CA LYS A 69 -6.73 0.06 5.11
C LYS A 69 -6.36 -1.39 4.84
N TYR A 70 -6.73 -1.89 3.67
CA TYR A 70 -6.38 -3.23 3.22
C TYR A 70 -5.92 -3.24 1.77
N ASP A 71 -5.33 -4.34 1.36
CA ASP A 71 -5.07 -4.67 -0.04
C ASP A 71 -5.42 -6.12 -0.32
N LEU A 72 -5.61 -6.42 -1.60
CA LEU A 72 -5.87 -7.77 -2.08
C LEU A 72 -4.61 -8.33 -2.75
N ARG A 73 -4.27 -9.57 -2.43
CA ARG A 73 -3.29 -10.36 -3.16
C ARG A 73 -4.04 -11.44 -3.93
N LEU A 74 -4.14 -11.23 -5.23
CA LEU A 74 -4.71 -12.20 -6.16
C LEU A 74 -3.60 -12.89 -6.94
N TYR A 75 -3.86 -14.11 -7.39
CA TYR A 75 -2.94 -14.89 -8.20
C TYR A 75 -3.55 -15.07 -9.59
N VAL A 76 -2.84 -14.62 -10.60
CA VAL A 76 -3.27 -14.63 -11.99
C VAL A 76 -2.23 -15.40 -12.81
N LEU A 77 -2.69 -16.39 -13.57
CA LEU A 77 -1.88 -17.16 -14.51
C LEU A 77 -2.25 -16.75 -15.94
N VAL A 78 -1.28 -16.31 -16.71
CA VAL A 78 -1.42 -16.08 -18.16
C VAL A 78 -0.72 -17.23 -18.88
N THR A 79 -1.49 -18.06 -19.59
CA THR A 79 -0.96 -19.25 -20.27
C THR A 79 -0.71 -19.01 -21.76
N SER A 80 -1.32 -17.99 -22.34
CA SER A 80 -1.11 -17.59 -23.74
C SER A 80 -1.41 -16.10 -23.91
N TYR A 81 -0.68 -15.44 -24.79
CA TYR A 81 -0.93 -14.04 -25.19
C TYR A 81 -1.72 -13.94 -26.51
N ASP A 82 -1.61 -14.95 -27.36
CA ASP A 82 -2.37 -15.03 -28.63
C ASP A 82 -2.83 -16.47 -28.86
N PRO A 83 -4.13 -16.78 -28.76
CA PRO A 83 -5.17 -15.95 -28.13
C PRO A 83 -4.92 -15.76 -26.63
N LEU A 84 -5.31 -14.61 -26.08
CA LEU A 84 -5.11 -14.30 -24.66
C LEU A 84 -5.90 -15.26 -23.77
N ARG A 85 -5.20 -15.98 -22.86
CA ARG A 85 -5.78 -16.91 -21.89
C ARG A 85 -5.31 -16.55 -20.48
N ILE A 86 -6.25 -16.14 -19.63
CA ILE A 86 -6.00 -15.69 -18.28
C ILE A 86 -6.86 -16.51 -17.31
N TYR A 87 -6.22 -17.01 -16.25
CA TYR A 87 -6.87 -17.71 -15.15
C TYR A 87 -6.61 -16.95 -13.86
N ILE A 88 -7.65 -16.75 -13.07
CA ILE A 88 -7.55 -16.16 -11.73
C ILE A 88 -7.81 -17.28 -10.75
N PHE A 89 -6.88 -17.48 -9.81
CA PHE A 89 -7.08 -18.43 -8.72
C PHE A 89 -8.21 -17.93 -7.80
N GLU A 90 -9.10 -18.82 -7.40
CA GLU A 90 -10.30 -18.49 -6.64
C GLU A 90 -10.01 -17.88 -5.28
N GLU A 91 -8.90 -18.32 -4.67
CA GLU A 91 -8.45 -17.83 -3.38
C GLU A 91 -7.32 -16.81 -3.51
N GLY A 92 -7.18 -16.04 -2.44
CA GLY A 92 -6.17 -15.03 -2.28
C GLY A 92 -6.12 -14.52 -0.85
N LEU A 93 -5.50 -13.38 -0.65
CA LEU A 93 -5.33 -12.81 0.68
C LEU A 93 -5.82 -11.37 0.71
N THR A 94 -6.58 -11.03 1.74
CA THR A 94 -6.85 -9.66 2.17
C THR A 94 -5.91 -9.34 3.32
N ARG A 95 -5.06 -8.32 3.15
CA ARG A 95 -4.04 -7.94 4.13
C ARG A 95 -4.36 -6.58 4.70
N PHE A 96 -4.38 -6.45 6.01
CA PHE A 96 -4.76 -5.24 6.70
C PHE A 96 -3.55 -4.49 7.25
N ALA A 97 -3.62 -3.16 7.25
CA ALA A 97 -2.83 -2.34 8.14
C ALA A 97 -3.22 -2.63 9.59
N THR A 98 -2.30 -2.46 10.53
CA THR A 98 -2.55 -2.83 11.93
C THR A 98 -3.03 -1.67 12.81
N TYR A 99 -3.12 -0.47 12.24
CA TYR A 99 -3.70 0.72 12.87
C TYR A 99 -4.77 1.31 11.97
N GLU A 100 -5.78 1.91 12.58
CA GLU A 100 -6.86 2.59 11.88
C GLU A 100 -6.32 3.65 10.94
N TYR A 101 -6.91 3.71 9.75
CA TYR A 101 -6.50 4.60 8.70
C TYR A 101 -6.81 6.05 9.01
N ASN A 102 -5.87 6.93 8.80
CA ASN A 102 -6.07 8.36 8.78
C ASN A 102 -4.94 9.06 8.00
N THR A 103 -5.17 10.32 7.60
CA THR A 103 -4.21 11.16 6.87
C THR A 103 -3.73 12.36 7.69
N LYS A 104 -3.89 12.32 9.03
CA LYS A 104 -3.45 13.40 9.92
C LYS A 104 -1.94 13.62 9.79
N ALA A 105 -1.51 14.88 9.73
CA ALA A 105 -0.10 15.25 9.53
C ALA A 105 0.87 14.55 10.49
N LYS A 106 0.49 14.39 11.78
CA LYS A 106 1.27 13.68 12.80
C LYS A 106 1.42 12.17 12.56
N ASP A 107 0.51 11.60 11.75
CA ASP A 107 0.41 10.16 11.53
C ASP A 107 0.92 9.71 10.16
N ILE A 108 1.19 10.65 9.24
CA ILE A 108 1.65 10.37 7.87
C ILE A 108 2.89 9.45 7.84
N LYS A 109 3.80 9.59 8.80
CA LYS A 109 5.03 8.78 8.87
C LYS A 109 4.84 7.41 9.51
N LYS A 110 3.65 7.10 10.07
CA LYS A 110 3.35 5.83 10.74
C LYS A 110 3.04 4.74 9.72
N ARG A 111 4.04 3.93 9.41
CA ARG A 111 3.97 2.87 8.37
C ARG A 111 2.80 1.89 8.59
N PHE A 112 2.47 1.58 9.82
CA PHE A 112 1.41 0.64 10.20
C PHE A 112 -0.03 1.14 9.90
N ILE A 113 -0.19 2.40 9.55
CA ILE A 113 -1.45 3.01 9.10
C ILE A 113 -1.61 2.87 7.58
N HIS A 114 -0.50 3.03 6.85
CA HIS A 114 -0.52 3.23 5.40
C HIS A 114 -0.11 2.00 4.59
N LEU A 115 0.72 1.12 5.16
CA LEU A 115 1.24 -0.06 4.50
C LEU A 115 0.58 -1.33 5.00
N THR A 116 0.15 -2.18 4.08
CA THR A 116 -0.53 -3.45 4.33
C THR A 116 0.39 -4.66 4.21
N ASN A 117 1.66 -4.46 3.83
CA ASN A 117 2.66 -5.51 3.68
C ASN A 117 2.79 -6.34 4.97
N PHE A 118 2.69 -7.66 4.87
CA PHE A 118 2.91 -8.58 6.00
C PHE A 118 4.29 -8.37 6.65
N SER A 119 5.34 -8.22 5.83
CA SER A 119 6.72 -7.97 6.31
C SER A 119 6.87 -6.70 7.16
N VAL A 120 5.99 -5.72 6.99
CA VAL A 120 5.91 -4.52 7.82
C VAL A 120 5.06 -4.79 9.06
N ASN A 121 3.83 -5.27 8.85
CA ASN A 121 2.82 -5.35 9.91
C ASN A 121 3.10 -6.44 10.95
N LYS A 122 3.83 -7.52 10.60
CA LYS A 122 4.26 -8.56 11.56
C LYS A 122 5.08 -8.02 12.74
N HIS A 123 5.66 -6.82 12.60
CA HIS A 123 6.42 -6.15 13.67
C HIS A 123 5.56 -5.18 14.51
N SER A 124 4.31 -5.02 14.17
CA SER A 124 3.38 -4.19 14.94
C SER A 124 2.93 -4.90 16.20
N LYS A 125 2.87 -4.19 17.33
CA LYS A 125 2.32 -4.71 18.58
C LYS A 125 0.82 -5.08 18.47
N LYS A 126 0.12 -4.52 17.47
CA LYS A 126 -1.30 -4.79 17.19
C LYS A 126 -1.50 -5.87 16.12
N PHE A 127 -0.44 -6.53 15.67
CA PHE A 127 -0.57 -7.59 14.68
C PHE A 127 -1.24 -8.82 15.29
N VAL A 128 -2.38 -9.22 14.73
CA VAL A 128 -3.10 -10.43 15.12
C VAL A 128 -2.91 -11.49 14.06
N LYS A 129 -2.25 -12.59 14.43
CA LYS A 129 -2.05 -13.76 13.55
C LYS A 129 -3.26 -14.66 13.64
N ASN A 130 -3.84 -15.03 12.50
CA ASN A 130 -4.86 -16.07 12.46
C ASN A 130 -4.17 -17.42 12.70
N SER A 131 -4.49 -18.07 13.80
CA SER A 131 -3.89 -19.33 14.20
C SER A 131 -4.71 -20.55 13.78
N LYS A 132 -6.00 -20.36 13.43
CA LYS A 132 -6.95 -21.43 13.06
C LYS A 132 -7.80 -20.99 11.88
N ALA A 133 -8.17 -21.93 11.02
CA ALA A 133 -9.06 -21.70 9.86
C ALA A 133 -10.45 -21.18 10.28
N GLU A 134 -10.93 -21.60 11.45
CA GLU A 134 -12.21 -21.16 12.04
C GLU A 134 -12.27 -19.65 12.34
N LYS A 135 -11.12 -19.01 12.44
CA LYS A 135 -10.98 -17.54 12.68
C LYS A 135 -10.64 -16.78 11.40
N ASP A 136 -10.90 -17.36 10.24
CA ASP A 136 -10.79 -16.64 8.99
C ASP A 136 -11.86 -15.52 8.94
N GLY A 137 -11.46 -14.32 8.56
CA GLY A 137 -12.32 -13.15 8.71
C GLY A 137 -12.04 -12.33 9.98
N GLU A 138 -11.08 -12.77 10.82
CA GLU A 138 -10.58 -12.03 11.96
C GLU A 138 -9.09 -11.71 11.78
N GLY A 139 -8.58 -10.73 12.55
CA GLY A 139 -7.15 -10.40 12.60
C GLY A 139 -6.63 -9.65 11.37
N SER A 140 -5.31 -9.71 11.18
CA SER A 140 -4.60 -8.86 10.23
C SER A 140 -4.51 -9.44 8.81
N LYS A 141 -5.04 -10.62 8.57
CA LYS A 141 -5.05 -11.28 7.26
C LYS A 141 -6.28 -12.20 7.14
N TRP A 142 -7.04 -12.04 6.07
CA TRP A 142 -8.19 -12.88 5.75
C TRP A 142 -7.97 -13.60 4.41
N SER A 143 -8.74 -14.69 4.17
CA SER A 143 -8.89 -15.25 2.82
C SER A 143 -9.82 -14.35 1.97
N ILE A 144 -9.82 -14.56 0.66
CA ILE A 144 -10.82 -13.93 -0.23
C ILE A 144 -12.22 -14.49 0.07
N THR A 145 -12.34 -15.76 0.45
CA THR A 145 -13.60 -16.37 0.88
C THR A 145 -14.17 -15.66 2.11
N ALA A 146 -13.35 -15.36 3.12
CA ALA A 146 -13.79 -14.61 4.30
C ALA A 146 -14.21 -13.16 3.94
N LEU A 147 -13.47 -12.52 3.05
CA LEU A 147 -13.84 -11.19 2.57
C LEU A 147 -15.21 -11.21 1.85
N LYS A 148 -15.45 -12.18 0.97
CA LYS A 148 -16.74 -12.32 0.28
C LYS A 148 -17.92 -12.55 1.25
N LYS A 149 -17.69 -13.24 2.36
CA LYS A 149 -18.72 -13.42 3.40
C LYS A 149 -18.98 -12.16 4.22
N TRP A 150 -17.99 -11.28 4.31
CA TRP A 150 -18.11 -10.03 5.03
C TRP A 150 -18.94 -8.99 4.25
N TYR A 151 -18.88 -9.02 2.90
CA TYR A 151 -19.69 -8.19 2.00
C TYR A 151 -21.12 -8.72 1.84
#